data_1f3d6c524c8235cc9fb03d3bfb52a4ae
#
_entry.id   1f3d6c524c8235cc9fb03d3bfb52a4ae
#
_cell.length_a   1.000
_cell.length_b   1.000
_cell.length_c   1.000
_cell.angle_alpha   90.00
_cell.angle_beta   90.00
_cell.angle_gamma   90.00
#
_symmetry.space_group_name_H-M   'P 1'
#
loop_
_entity.id
_entity.type
_entity.pdbx_description
1 polymer ?
#
loop_
_entity_poly.entity_id
_entity_poly.type
_entity_poly.pdbx_seq_one_letter_code
_entity_poly.pdbx_strand_id
1 'polypeptide(L)'
;MKNPLVFTTLLLASTLAISAEITVHLNIAEAQGTGADVGTVRITETPYGLAFYPTLKGLAPGLHGFHIHEKPSCAAAEKDGALVPAQAAGAHLDPQATKRHGEPWGDGHLGDLPPLYVAADGSASSAVLSPKLKLADIKNRSLMIHAGGDNHSDHPAPLGGGGARVACGVIGS
;
A
#
# COMPACT_ATOMS: atom_id res chain seq x y z
N MET A 1 10.28 -66.76 23.45
CA MET A 1 10.94 -65.72 22.62
C MET A 1 10.10 -64.46 22.74
N LYS A 2 10.62 -63.40 23.40
CA LYS A 2 9.86 -62.12 23.61
C LYS A 2 10.42 -61.10 22.62
N ASN A 3 9.55 -60.63 21.68
CA ASN A 3 9.91 -59.58 20.75
C ASN A 3 9.83 -58.21 21.45
N PRO A 4 10.84 -57.37 21.36
CA PRO A 4 10.76 -55.99 21.87
C PRO A 4 9.96 -55.10 20.87
N LEU A 5 8.96 -54.44 21.38
CA LEU A 5 8.21 -53.41 20.64
C LEU A 5 9.08 -52.11 20.59
N VAL A 6 9.55 -51.75 19.42
CA VAL A 6 10.27 -50.49 19.21
C VAL A 6 9.25 -49.40 19.00
N PHE A 7 9.12 -48.46 19.94
CA PHE A 7 8.32 -47.24 19.77
C PHE A 7 9.19 -46.19 19.06
N THR A 8 8.87 -45.88 17.81
CA THR A 8 9.49 -44.78 17.08
C THR A 8 8.71 -43.54 17.40
N THR A 9 9.29 -42.62 18.19
CA THR A 9 8.75 -41.29 18.46
C THR A 9 9.00 -40.39 17.26
N LEU A 10 7.92 -40.00 16.56
CA LEU A 10 7.96 -39.02 15.47
C LEU A 10 7.98 -37.60 16.08
N LEU A 11 9.14 -36.93 16.03
CA LEU A 11 9.25 -35.52 16.41
C LEU A 11 8.64 -34.67 15.26
N LEU A 12 7.48 -34.06 15.50
CA LEU A 12 6.95 -33.02 14.65
C LEU A 12 7.73 -31.72 14.91
N ALA A 13 8.60 -31.32 14.01
CA ALA A 13 9.23 -30.01 14.01
C ALA A 13 8.21 -28.97 13.51
N SER A 14 7.65 -28.17 14.42
CA SER A 14 6.83 -27.00 14.06
C SER A 14 7.75 -25.92 13.50
N THR A 15 7.73 -25.72 12.19
CA THR A 15 8.37 -24.58 11.55
C THR A 15 7.53 -23.34 11.82
N LEU A 16 8.04 -22.40 12.61
CA LEU A 16 7.48 -21.06 12.71
C LEU A 16 7.63 -20.39 11.34
N ALA A 17 6.53 -20.21 10.62
CA ALA A 17 6.52 -19.40 9.41
C ALA A 17 6.74 -17.94 9.82
N ILE A 18 7.93 -17.40 9.52
CA ILE A 18 8.19 -15.96 9.64
C ILE A 18 7.39 -15.31 8.52
N SER A 19 6.37 -14.53 8.88
CA SER A 19 5.64 -13.72 7.91
C SER A 19 6.59 -12.70 7.29
N ALA A 20 6.68 -12.69 5.97
CA ALA A 20 7.49 -11.69 5.27
C ALA A 20 6.88 -10.30 5.48
N GLU A 21 7.72 -9.32 5.77
CA GLU A 21 7.33 -7.97 6.16
C GLU A 21 8.19 -6.93 5.45
N ILE A 22 7.58 -5.81 5.06
CA ILE A 22 8.26 -4.63 4.51
C ILE A 22 7.79 -3.40 5.28
N THR A 23 8.71 -2.51 5.63
CA THR A 23 8.40 -1.20 6.20
C THR A 23 8.70 -0.12 5.16
N VAL A 24 7.71 0.73 4.88
CA VAL A 24 7.79 1.84 3.93
C VAL A 24 7.77 3.15 4.70
N HIS A 25 8.78 4.00 4.50
CA HIS A 25 8.82 5.38 5.02
C HIS A 25 8.10 6.29 4.03
N LEU A 26 7.20 7.13 4.52
CA LEU A 26 6.48 8.11 3.71
C LEU A 26 6.89 9.53 4.06
N ASN A 27 7.02 10.34 3.01
CA ASN A 27 7.24 11.78 3.11
C ASN A 27 6.13 12.54 2.38
N ILE A 28 5.89 13.78 2.79
CA ILE A 28 5.04 14.70 2.03
C ILE A 28 5.59 14.80 0.60
N ALA A 29 4.70 14.67 -0.37
CA ALA A 29 5.04 14.81 -1.79
C ALA A 29 5.09 16.30 -2.16
N GLU A 30 6.25 16.77 -2.58
CA GLU A 30 6.48 18.16 -2.97
C GLU A 30 6.95 18.27 -4.43
N ALA A 31 6.71 19.41 -5.04
CA ALA A 31 7.20 19.68 -6.40
C ALA A 31 8.72 19.82 -6.44
N GLN A 32 9.35 20.18 -5.34
CA GLN A 32 10.81 20.37 -5.24
C GLN A 32 11.34 19.65 -3.99
N GLY A 33 12.18 18.65 -4.22
CA GLY A 33 12.81 17.90 -3.14
C GLY A 33 11.88 16.86 -2.50
N THR A 34 12.25 16.47 -1.28
CA THR A 34 11.50 15.54 -0.43
C THR A 34 10.92 16.32 0.74
N GLY A 35 9.63 16.28 0.94
CA GLY A 35 8.96 16.96 2.03
C GLY A 35 9.17 16.30 3.39
N ALA A 36 8.46 16.78 4.40
CA ALA A 36 8.55 16.29 5.78
C ALA A 36 8.22 14.81 5.88
N ASP A 37 8.91 14.10 6.76
CA ASP A 37 8.58 12.72 7.14
C ASP A 37 7.22 12.68 7.85
N VAL A 38 6.33 11.81 7.41
CA VAL A 38 5.01 11.60 8.02
C VAL A 38 4.91 10.27 8.76
N GLY A 39 5.95 9.44 8.72
CA GLY A 39 6.02 8.16 9.41
C GLY A 39 6.14 6.95 8.49
N THR A 40 5.63 5.83 8.95
CA THR A 40 5.82 4.54 8.27
C THR A 40 4.52 3.78 8.06
N VAL A 41 4.52 2.89 7.05
CA VAL A 41 3.54 1.84 6.87
C VAL A 41 4.26 0.50 6.86
N ARG A 42 3.96 -0.35 7.83
CA ARG A 42 4.42 -1.73 7.87
C ARG A 42 3.44 -2.58 7.06
N ILE A 43 3.96 -3.40 6.16
CA ILE A 43 3.18 -4.26 5.26
C ILE A 43 3.55 -5.71 5.54
N THR A 44 2.54 -6.54 5.80
CA THR A 44 2.73 -7.94 6.17
C THR A 44 1.88 -8.83 5.28
N GLU A 45 2.46 -9.90 4.77
CA GLU A 45 1.71 -10.91 4.05
C GLU A 45 0.92 -11.80 5.03
N THR A 46 -0.37 -11.97 4.75
CA THR A 46 -1.28 -12.77 5.55
C THR A 46 -1.97 -13.84 4.67
N PRO A 47 -2.61 -14.86 5.24
CA PRO A 47 -3.42 -15.80 4.47
C PRO A 47 -4.58 -15.14 3.69
N TYR A 48 -4.92 -13.89 4.01
CA TYR A 48 -6.05 -13.15 3.44
C TYR A 48 -5.63 -12.02 2.48
N GLY A 49 -4.34 -11.89 2.18
CA GLY A 49 -3.76 -10.80 1.38
C GLY A 49 -2.76 -9.96 2.16
N LEU A 50 -2.49 -8.74 1.71
CA LEU A 50 -1.57 -7.82 2.39
C LEU A 50 -2.30 -6.96 3.41
N ALA A 51 -1.80 -6.96 4.64
CA ALA A 51 -2.21 -6.03 5.70
C ALA A 51 -1.22 -4.87 5.79
N PHE A 52 -1.74 -3.66 5.76
CA PHE A 52 -1.01 -2.39 5.87
C PHE A 52 -1.28 -1.78 7.24
N TYR A 53 -0.23 -1.58 8.01
CA TYR A 53 -0.28 -1.04 9.38
C TYR A 53 0.37 0.35 9.38
N PRO A 54 -0.40 1.43 9.21
CA PRO A 54 0.13 2.78 9.24
C PRO A 54 0.52 3.20 10.67
N THR A 55 1.57 3.99 10.76
CA THR A 55 2.00 4.77 11.92
C THR A 55 2.39 6.14 11.38
N LEU A 56 1.38 6.92 11.06
CA LEU A 56 1.53 8.19 10.34
C LEU A 56 0.99 9.36 11.18
N LYS A 57 1.49 10.56 10.88
CA LYS A 57 1.09 11.82 11.51
C LYS A 57 1.23 12.99 10.54
N GLY A 58 0.60 14.13 10.89
CA GLY A 58 0.74 15.36 10.12
C GLY A 58 -0.03 15.37 8.80
N LEU A 59 -1.02 14.48 8.66
CA LEU A 59 -1.92 14.43 7.53
C LEU A 59 -3.22 15.21 7.82
N ALA A 60 -3.93 15.65 6.79
CA ALA A 60 -5.25 16.24 6.96
C ALA A 60 -6.23 15.20 7.49
N PRO A 61 -7.15 15.54 8.43
CA PRO A 61 -8.16 14.61 8.90
C PRO A 61 -9.16 14.19 7.81
N GLY A 62 -9.60 12.93 7.85
CA GLY A 62 -10.61 12.39 6.94
C GLY A 62 -10.22 11.08 6.27
N LEU A 63 -10.94 10.73 5.21
CA LEU A 63 -10.61 9.59 4.35
C LEU A 63 -9.73 10.06 3.20
N HIS A 64 -8.71 9.27 2.89
CA HIS A 64 -7.76 9.54 1.83
C HIS A 64 -7.65 8.34 0.89
N GLY A 65 -7.59 8.59 -0.42
CA GLY A 65 -7.20 7.58 -1.40
C GLY A 65 -5.82 7.04 -1.02
N PHE A 66 -5.70 5.71 -1.03
CA PHE A 66 -4.50 4.99 -0.62
C PHE A 66 -4.21 3.91 -1.65
N HIS A 67 -3.09 4.03 -2.36
CA HIS A 67 -2.86 3.19 -3.54
C HIS A 67 -1.40 2.77 -3.69
N ILE A 68 -1.20 1.61 -4.35
CA ILE A 68 0.10 1.24 -4.90
C ILE A 68 0.22 1.82 -6.31
N HIS A 69 1.30 2.54 -6.58
CA HIS A 69 1.64 3.09 -7.90
C HIS A 69 2.70 2.24 -8.61
N GLU A 70 2.70 2.30 -9.95
CA GLU A 70 3.45 1.37 -10.81
C GLU A 70 4.98 1.50 -10.78
N LYS A 71 5.53 2.66 -10.35
CA LYS A 71 6.97 2.93 -10.41
C LYS A 71 7.56 3.19 -9.02
N PRO A 72 8.82 2.78 -8.76
CA PRO A 72 9.50 2.99 -7.47
C PRO A 72 10.07 4.41 -7.38
N SER A 73 9.22 5.42 -7.48
CA SER A 73 9.64 6.82 -7.43
C SER A 73 8.60 7.70 -6.77
N CYS A 74 9.06 8.59 -5.89
CA CYS A 74 8.25 9.66 -5.31
C CYS A 74 8.65 11.05 -5.85
N ALA A 75 9.50 11.09 -6.88
CA ALA A 75 9.92 12.35 -7.48
C ALA A 75 8.77 13.06 -8.19
N ALA A 76 8.81 14.39 -8.18
CA ALA A 76 7.97 15.20 -9.04
C ALA A 76 8.35 14.97 -10.51
N ALA A 77 7.39 15.13 -11.41
CA ALA A 77 7.63 15.15 -12.84
C ALA A 77 6.67 16.13 -13.52
N GLU A 78 7.05 16.55 -14.72
CA GLU A 78 6.23 17.44 -15.51
C GLU A 78 4.95 16.75 -15.99
N LYS A 79 3.84 17.44 -15.87
CA LYS A 79 2.55 17.08 -16.43
C LYS A 79 1.84 18.37 -16.84
N ASP A 80 1.43 18.44 -18.11
CA ASP A 80 0.70 19.59 -18.68
C ASP A 80 1.41 20.95 -18.45
N GLY A 81 2.75 20.96 -18.54
CA GLY A 81 3.58 22.15 -18.34
C GLY A 81 3.82 22.58 -16.88
N ALA A 82 3.38 21.79 -15.91
CA ALA A 82 3.60 22.03 -14.49
C ALA A 82 4.33 20.88 -13.81
N LEU A 83 5.13 21.19 -12.80
CA LEU A 83 5.80 20.19 -11.98
C LEU A 83 4.80 19.67 -10.93
N VAL A 84 4.45 18.39 -11.02
CA VAL A 84 3.45 17.74 -10.15
C VAL A 84 4.16 16.83 -9.15
N PRO A 85 3.88 16.97 -7.82
CA PRO A 85 4.44 16.12 -6.77
C PRO A 85 4.22 14.64 -7.03
N ALA A 86 5.23 13.81 -6.78
CA ALA A 86 5.22 12.35 -6.93
C ALA A 86 4.71 11.84 -8.29
N GLN A 87 4.68 12.68 -9.34
CA GLN A 87 4.17 12.29 -10.67
C GLN A 87 5.01 11.17 -11.30
N ALA A 88 6.30 11.06 -10.97
CA ALA A 88 7.18 10.01 -11.45
C ALA A 88 6.78 8.61 -10.95
N ALA A 89 5.92 8.49 -9.94
CA ALA A 89 5.34 7.23 -9.49
C ALA A 89 4.48 6.53 -10.55
N GLY A 90 4.04 7.28 -11.57
CA GLY A 90 3.16 6.76 -12.61
C GLY A 90 1.69 6.64 -12.19
N ALA A 91 0.95 5.75 -12.82
CA ALA A 91 -0.45 5.45 -12.53
C ALA A 91 -0.59 4.47 -11.35
N HIS A 92 -1.82 4.14 -10.96
CA HIS A 92 -2.09 3.01 -10.06
C HIS A 92 -1.55 1.73 -10.67
N LEU A 93 -1.07 0.80 -9.83
CA LEU A 93 -0.57 -0.50 -10.28
C LEU A 93 -1.69 -1.29 -10.96
N ASP A 94 -1.61 -1.44 -12.28
CA ASP A 94 -2.60 -2.12 -13.11
C ASP A 94 -1.95 -3.10 -14.10
N PRO A 95 -1.38 -4.22 -13.63
CA PRO A 95 -0.67 -5.16 -14.50
C PRO A 95 -1.60 -5.88 -15.49
N GLN A 96 -2.91 -5.87 -15.26
CA GLN A 96 -3.91 -6.46 -16.14
C GLN A 96 -4.48 -5.47 -17.16
N ALA A 97 -4.04 -4.21 -17.12
CA ALA A 97 -4.51 -3.13 -17.99
C ALA A 97 -6.05 -2.98 -18.00
N THR A 98 -6.66 -3.10 -16.83
CA THR A 98 -8.11 -2.97 -16.64
C THR A 98 -8.58 -1.56 -16.93
N LYS A 99 -7.71 -0.56 -16.67
CA LYS A 99 -7.97 0.88 -16.85
C LYS A 99 -9.24 1.36 -16.12
N ARG A 100 -9.58 0.70 -15.04
CA ARG A 100 -10.74 1.01 -14.18
C ARG A 100 -10.32 1.08 -12.74
N HIS A 101 -10.76 2.11 -12.06
CA HIS A 101 -10.67 2.19 -10.61
C HIS A 101 -11.80 1.37 -9.97
N GLY A 102 -11.51 0.69 -8.86
CA GLY A 102 -12.50 -0.19 -8.25
C GLY A 102 -12.21 -0.58 -6.81
N GLU A 103 -13.05 -1.46 -6.29
CA GLU A 103 -12.86 -1.97 -4.94
C GLU A 103 -11.60 -2.84 -4.83
N PRO A 104 -10.95 -2.86 -3.65
CA PRO A 104 -9.75 -3.65 -3.39
C PRO A 104 -9.89 -5.17 -3.64
N TRP A 105 -11.12 -5.66 -3.65
CA TRP A 105 -11.49 -7.05 -3.94
C TRP A 105 -12.10 -7.24 -5.34
N GLY A 106 -12.37 -6.15 -6.04
CA GLY A 106 -13.04 -6.10 -7.34
C GLY A 106 -12.11 -6.40 -8.53
N ASP A 107 -12.53 -5.94 -9.70
CA ASP A 107 -11.84 -6.11 -10.98
C ASP A 107 -11.20 -4.81 -11.51
N GLY A 108 -11.01 -3.81 -10.62
CA GLY A 108 -10.26 -2.58 -10.86
C GLY A 108 -8.74 -2.80 -10.86
N HIS A 109 -7.99 -1.68 -10.70
CA HIS A 109 -6.54 -1.75 -10.61
C HIS A 109 -6.11 -2.65 -9.42
N LEU A 110 -5.05 -3.41 -9.59
CA LEU A 110 -4.51 -4.23 -8.50
C LEU A 110 -4.01 -3.37 -7.33
N GLY A 111 -3.59 -2.12 -7.62
CA GLY A 111 -3.07 -1.17 -6.64
C GLY A 111 -4.13 -0.39 -5.85
N ASP A 112 -5.42 -0.59 -6.11
CA ASP A 112 -6.49 0.07 -5.37
C ASP A 112 -6.63 -0.57 -3.98
N LEU A 113 -6.40 0.23 -2.91
CA LEU A 113 -6.48 -0.22 -1.52
C LEU A 113 -7.73 0.36 -0.84
N PRO A 114 -8.16 -0.19 0.32
CA PRO A 114 -9.14 0.50 1.14
C PRO A 114 -8.64 1.90 1.51
N PRO A 115 -9.53 2.93 1.60
CA PRO A 115 -9.16 4.27 1.96
C PRO A 115 -8.45 4.32 3.31
N LEU A 116 -7.45 5.19 3.43
CA LEU A 116 -6.77 5.47 4.69
C LEU A 116 -7.61 6.44 5.51
N TYR A 117 -7.91 6.08 6.75
CA TYR A 117 -8.54 6.99 7.71
C TYR A 117 -7.49 7.75 8.51
N VAL A 118 -7.60 9.07 8.50
CA VAL A 118 -6.80 10.00 9.33
C VAL A 118 -7.69 10.61 10.40
N ALA A 119 -7.30 10.47 11.64
CA ALA A 119 -8.01 11.00 12.80
C ALA A 119 -7.95 12.53 12.90
N ALA A 120 -8.75 13.15 13.77
CA ALA A 120 -8.84 14.60 13.94
C ALA A 120 -7.51 15.26 14.37
N ASP A 121 -6.62 14.50 14.98
CA ASP A 121 -5.27 14.95 15.38
C ASP A 121 -4.22 14.81 14.28
N GLY A 122 -4.61 14.37 13.09
CA GLY A 122 -3.72 14.16 11.94
C GLY A 122 -2.97 12.84 11.96
N SER A 123 -3.31 11.92 12.86
CA SER A 123 -2.70 10.59 12.93
C SER A 123 -3.47 9.53 12.11
N ALA A 124 -2.75 8.56 11.56
CA ALA A 124 -3.34 7.38 10.94
C ALA A 124 -2.70 6.12 11.51
N SER A 125 -3.51 5.26 12.14
CA SER A 125 -3.06 4.01 12.78
C SER A 125 -3.99 2.82 12.51
N SER A 126 -5.12 3.03 11.82
CA SER A 126 -6.05 1.97 11.47
C SER A 126 -5.49 1.12 10.34
N ALA A 127 -5.33 -0.17 10.58
CA ALA A 127 -4.87 -1.10 9.55
C ALA A 127 -5.93 -1.30 8.46
N VAL A 128 -5.45 -1.52 7.21
CA VAL A 128 -6.29 -1.90 6.08
C VAL A 128 -5.79 -3.20 5.46
N LEU A 129 -6.68 -3.96 4.84
CA LEU A 129 -6.37 -5.25 4.20
C LEU A 129 -6.72 -5.18 2.70
N SER A 130 -5.75 -5.53 1.85
CA SER A 130 -5.98 -5.75 0.42
C SER A 130 -5.93 -7.25 0.13
N PRO A 131 -7.06 -7.89 -0.23
CA PRO A 131 -7.12 -9.34 -0.35
C PRO A 131 -6.47 -9.90 -1.63
N LYS A 132 -6.23 -9.06 -2.63
CA LYS A 132 -5.69 -9.49 -3.93
C LYS A 132 -4.18 -9.37 -4.04
N LEU A 133 -3.55 -8.49 -3.24
CA LEU A 133 -2.12 -8.22 -3.29
C LEU A 133 -1.29 -9.27 -2.56
N LYS A 134 -0.08 -9.49 -3.09
CA LYS A 134 1.01 -10.23 -2.47
C LYS A 134 2.24 -9.32 -2.35
N LEU A 135 3.18 -9.62 -1.46
CA LEU A 135 4.42 -8.84 -1.34
C LEU A 135 5.21 -8.77 -2.65
N ALA A 136 5.18 -9.83 -3.45
CA ALA A 136 5.85 -9.87 -4.75
C ALA A 136 5.30 -8.81 -5.73
N ASP A 137 4.02 -8.47 -5.66
CA ASP A 137 3.37 -7.53 -6.59
C ASP A 137 3.80 -6.09 -6.33
N ILE A 138 4.12 -5.76 -5.06
CA ILE A 138 4.38 -4.39 -4.63
C ILE A 138 5.87 -4.03 -4.55
N LYS A 139 6.77 -5.00 -4.66
CA LYS A 139 8.21 -4.74 -4.71
C LYS A 139 8.56 -3.82 -5.89
N ASN A 140 9.47 -2.86 -5.67
CA ASN A 140 9.85 -1.86 -6.65
C ASN A 140 8.65 -1.06 -7.18
N ARG A 141 7.75 -0.68 -6.28
CA ARG A 141 6.60 0.18 -6.49
C ARG A 141 6.65 1.36 -5.53
N SER A 142 5.62 2.19 -5.53
CA SER A 142 5.46 3.22 -4.49
C SER A 142 4.07 3.16 -3.87
N LEU A 143 4.02 3.50 -2.58
CA LEU A 143 2.81 3.65 -1.79
C LEU A 143 2.44 5.12 -1.76
N MET A 144 1.18 5.44 -2.06
CA MET A 144 0.69 6.80 -2.23
C MET A 144 -0.51 7.08 -1.35
N ILE A 145 -0.53 8.28 -0.74
CA ILE A 145 -1.69 8.85 -0.07
C ILE A 145 -2.14 10.07 -0.87
N HIS A 146 -3.44 10.16 -1.14
CA HIS A 146 -4.05 11.24 -1.91
C HIS A 146 -4.78 12.26 -1.01
N ALA A 147 -5.07 13.45 -1.55
CA ALA A 147 -5.72 14.53 -0.81
C ALA A 147 -7.21 14.28 -0.55
N GLY A 148 -7.89 13.70 -1.52
CA GLY A 148 -9.31 13.33 -1.43
C GLY A 148 -9.52 11.91 -0.93
N GLY A 149 -10.78 11.58 -0.66
CA GLY A 149 -11.20 10.23 -0.33
C GLY A 149 -11.14 9.28 -1.52
N ASP A 150 -11.77 8.12 -1.36
CA ASP A 150 -11.89 7.12 -2.41
C ASP A 150 -13.28 6.49 -2.37
N ASN A 151 -14.02 6.60 -3.46
CA ASN A 151 -15.36 6.01 -3.63
C ASN A 151 -15.32 4.69 -4.42
N HIS A 152 -14.13 4.16 -4.73
CA HIS A 152 -13.91 2.93 -5.49
C HIS A 152 -14.54 2.91 -6.88
N SER A 153 -14.64 4.08 -7.52
CA SER A 153 -15.26 4.25 -8.85
C SER A 153 -14.56 5.36 -9.62
N ASP A 154 -14.68 5.33 -10.95
CA ASP A 154 -14.27 6.44 -11.82
C ASP A 154 -15.36 7.54 -11.94
N HIS A 155 -16.46 7.40 -11.23
CA HIS A 155 -17.57 8.34 -11.22
C HIS A 155 -17.98 8.75 -9.79
N PRO A 156 -18.34 10.03 -9.54
CA PRO A 156 -18.41 11.17 -10.46
C PRO A 156 -17.03 11.77 -10.82
N ALA A 157 -15.96 11.37 -10.15
CA ALA A 157 -14.59 11.81 -10.43
C ALA A 157 -13.68 10.59 -10.68
N PRO A 158 -12.69 10.69 -11.58
CA PRO A 158 -11.78 9.59 -11.88
C PRO A 158 -10.95 9.19 -10.66
N LEU A 159 -10.54 7.92 -10.62
CA LEU A 159 -9.67 7.36 -9.60
C LEU A 159 -10.18 7.58 -8.18
N GLY A 160 -11.48 7.30 -7.96
CA GLY A 160 -12.12 7.42 -6.65
C GLY A 160 -12.31 8.85 -6.13
N GLY A 161 -11.88 9.86 -6.90
CA GLY A 161 -11.85 11.25 -6.47
C GLY A 161 -10.65 11.60 -5.60
N GLY A 162 -9.61 10.74 -5.54
CA GLY A 162 -8.42 10.91 -4.72
C GLY A 162 -7.66 12.22 -4.95
N GLY A 163 -7.60 12.72 -6.19
CA GLY A 163 -7.01 14.00 -6.52
C GLY A 163 -5.50 14.07 -6.33
N ALA A 164 -5.01 15.14 -5.72
CA ALA A 164 -3.59 15.40 -5.57
C ALA A 164 -2.86 14.33 -4.72
N ARG A 165 -1.59 14.10 -5.00
CA ARG A 165 -0.70 13.23 -4.24
C ARG A 165 -0.12 13.97 -3.06
N VAL A 166 -0.35 13.50 -1.84
CA VAL A 166 0.00 14.19 -0.59
C VAL A 166 1.22 13.59 0.06
N ALA A 167 1.31 12.28 0.12
CA ALA A 167 2.47 11.60 0.68
C ALA A 167 2.81 10.35 -0.12
N CYS A 168 4.10 10.06 -0.19
CA CYS A 168 4.65 8.98 -1.01
C CYS A 168 5.81 8.29 -0.30
N GLY A 169 5.92 6.97 -0.49
CA GLY A 169 7.05 6.15 -0.04
C GLY A 169 7.39 5.09 -1.07
N VAL A 170 8.69 4.90 -1.34
CA VAL A 170 9.15 3.83 -2.24
C VAL A 170 9.20 2.51 -1.48
N ILE A 171 8.59 1.49 -2.06
CA ILE A 171 8.63 0.12 -1.54
C ILE A 171 9.88 -0.56 -2.10
N GLY A 172 10.78 -0.93 -1.21
CA GLY A 172 12.05 -1.57 -1.56
C GLY A 172 11.88 -2.95 -2.24
N SER A 173 12.99 -3.47 -2.73
CA SER A 173 13.10 -4.78 -3.35
C SER A 173 13.02 -5.94 -2.34
#